data_66fe6f96e96f667ce722d6e77185db5d
#
_entry.id   66fe6f96e96f667ce722d6e77185db5d
#
_cell.length_a   1.000
_cell.length_b   1.000
_cell.length_c   1.000
_cell.angle_alpha   90.00
_cell.angle_beta   90.00
_cell.angle_gamma   90.00
#
_symmetry.space_group_name_H-M   'P 1'
#
loop_
_entity.id
_entity.type
_entity.pdbx_description
1 polymer ?
#
loop_
_entity_poly.entity_id
_entity_poly.type
_entity_poly.pdbx_seq_one_letter_code
_entity_poly.pdbx_strand_id
1 'polypeptide(L)'
;MAEQNYVELRHVNKKYKDFQASDDINFGIGKGKLIGLLGPSGSGKTTILRMLAGLEHADSGEIIIDGRVVNDVSASERGIGFVFQNYALFRYMTVYDNIAFGLDVKKWKKADIRRRVDELVELVGLKGFEKRYPNQLSGGQRQRVAFARALAPNPELLLLDEPFAAIDAKVRQELRSWLREMITRVGITSIFVTHDQDE
;
A
#
# COMPACT_ATOMS: atom_id res chain seq x y z
N MET A 1 -17.93 -9.92 22.61
CA MET A 1 -16.48 -10.17 22.52
C MET A 1 -15.90 -8.95 21.82
N ALA A 2 -14.90 -8.28 22.39
CA ALA A 2 -14.26 -7.16 21.70
C ALA A 2 -13.62 -7.70 20.41
N GLU A 3 -13.90 -7.06 19.27
CA GLU A 3 -13.27 -7.40 17.99
C GLU A 3 -11.77 -7.22 18.15
N GLN A 4 -10.99 -8.28 17.97
CA GLN A 4 -9.55 -8.23 18.11
C GLN A 4 -8.97 -7.38 16.97
N ASN A 5 -8.16 -6.36 17.30
CA ASN A 5 -7.50 -5.56 16.29
C ASN A 5 -6.55 -6.42 15.45
N TYR A 6 -6.63 -6.25 14.14
CA TYR A 6 -5.70 -6.89 13.19
C TYR A 6 -4.39 -6.11 13.08
N VAL A 7 -4.48 -4.79 13.03
CA VAL A 7 -3.32 -3.89 13.13
C VAL A 7 -3.49 -3.05 14.40
N GLU A 8 -2.44 -2.93 15.18
CA GLU A 8 -2.47 -2.13 16.40
C GLU A 8 -1.13 -1.41 16.61
N LEU A 9 -1.20 -0.14 16.93
CA LEU A 9 -0.07 0.66 17.41
C LEU A 9 -0.29 0.97 18.89
N ARG A 10 0.74 0.74 19.71
CA ARG A 10 0.72 1.01 21.15
C ARG A 10 1.89 1.89 21.51
N HIS A 11 1.61 3.10 21.99
CA HIS A 11 2.61 4.06 22.47
C HIS A 11 3.76 4.31 21.49
N VAL A 12 3.44 4.33 20.18
CA VAL A 12 4.45 4.45 19.13
C VAL A 12 4.95 5.89 19.01
N ASN A 13 6.26 6.04 19.08
CA ASN A 13 6.95 7.33 18.98
C ASN A 13 8.00 7.31 17.85
N LYS A 14 8.13 8.45 17.18
CA LYS A 14 9.17 8.68 16.18
C LYS A 14 9.60 10.14 16.16
N LYS A 15 10.89 10.37 16.29
CA LYS A 15 11.49 11.71 16.22
C LYS A 15 12.61 11.75 15.17
N TYR A 16 12.63 12.82 14.39
CA TYR A 16 13.71 13.13 13.46
C TYR A 16 14.42 14.40 13.92
N LYS A 17 15.62 14.30 14.48
CA LYS A 17 16.35 15.44 15.04
C LYS A 17 15.44 16.27 15.98
N ASP A 18 14.98 17.42 15.49
CA ASP A 18 14.13 18.36 16.23
C ASP A 18 12.65 18.26 15.93
N PHE A 19 12.24 17.34 15.02
CA PHE A 19 10.86 17.15 14.62
C PHE A 19 10.26 15.86 15.20
N GLN A 20 9.22 16.00 16.03
CA GLN A 20 8.41 14.87 16.51
C GLN A 20 7.41 14.46 15.44
N ALA A 21 7.69 13.38 14.73
CA ALA A 21 6.83 12.89 13.65
C ALA A 21 5.65 12.06 14.17
N SER A 22 5.85 11.33 15.26
CA SER A 22 4.80 10.56 15.95
C SER A 22 5.01 10.67 17.44
N ASP A 23 3.96 11.00 18.19
CA ASP A 23 3.97 11.20 19.64
C ASP A 23 2.85 10.39 20.27
N ASP A 24 3.24 9.37 21.00
CA ASP A 24 2.35 8.44 21.72
C ASP A 24 1.15 7.95 20.87
N ILE A 25 1.44 7.46 19.66
CA ILE A 25 0.40 7.01 18.74
C ILE A 25 -0.21 5.70 19.22
N ASN A 26 -1.53 5.71 19.39
CA ASN A 26 -2.33 4.58 19.84
C ASN A 26 -3.57 4.45 18.96
N PHE A 27 -3.69 3.38 18.18
CA PHE A 27 -4.91 3.02 17.48
C PHE A 27 -4.94 1.54 17.09
N GLY A 28 -6.14 1.04 16.79
CA GLY A 28 -6.34 -0.32 16.31
C GLY A 28 -7.31 -0.38 15.13
N ILE A 29 -7.10 -1.34 14.25
CA ILE A 29 -7.91 -1.56 13.04
C ILE A 29 -8.31 -3.02 12.96
N GLY A 30 -9.61 -3.29 12.81
CA GLY A 30 -10.14 -4.63 12.59
C GLY A 30 -9.80 -5.17 11.19
N LYS A 31 -9.80 -6.50 11.06
CA LYS A 31 -9.54 -7.19 9.79
C LYS A 31 -10.58 -6.82 8.72
N GLY A 32 -10.12 -6.67 7.47
CA GLY A 32 -10.98 -6.36 6.31
C GLY A 32 -11.51 -4.93 6.26
N LYS A 33 -11.04 -4.04 7.12
CA LYS A 33 -11.46 -2.62 7.11
C LYS A 33 -10.59 -1.79 6.17
N LEU A 34 -11.20 -0.76 5.60
CA LEU A 34 -10.52 0.31 4.87
C LEU A 34 -10.55 1.57 5.75
N ILE A 35 -9.39 2.04 6.15
CA ILE A 35 -9.22 3.17 7.06
C ILE A 35 -8.39 4.27 6.41
N GLY A 36 -8.88 5.50 6.49
CA GLY A 36 -8.14 6.70 6.07
C GLY A 36 -7.49 7.40 7.27
N LEU A 37 -6.21 7.70 7.18
CA LEU A 37 -5.50 8.60 8.07
C LEU A 37 -5.49 9.99 7.46
N LEU A 38 -6.25 10.89 8.05
CA LEU A 38 -6.42 12.26 7.57
C LEU A 38 -5.57 13.23 8.39
N GLY A 39 -5.01 14.22 7.72
CA GLY A 39 -4.29 15.32 8.37
C GLY A 39 -3.50 16.15 7.36
N PRO A 40 -3.03 17.34 7.79
CA PRO A 40 -2.25 18.21 6.91
C PRO A 40 -0.92 17.56 6.51
N SER A 41 -0.35 18.04 5.40
CA SER A 41 0.99 17.64 4.97
C SER A 41 2.01 17.88 6.09
N GLY A 42 2.91 16.92 6.31
CA GLY A 42 3.90 16.99 7.40
C GLY A 42 3.41 16.60 8.80
N SER A 43 2.17 16.10 8.94
CA SER A 43 1.62 15.66 10.23
C SER A 43 2.08 14.25 10.68
N GLY A 44 3.03 13.65 10.00
CA GLY A 44 3.56 12.32 10.37
C GLY A 44 2.81 11.11 9.82
N LYS A 45 1.77 11.28 9.01
CA LYS A 45 0.97 10.18 8.43
C LYS A 45 1.81 9.20 7.61
N THR A 46 2.62 9.72 6.70
CA THR A 46 3.54 8.91 5.88
C THR A 46 4.55 8.16 6.75
N THR A 47 5.02 8.76 7.85
CA THR A 47 5.90 8.11 8.82
C THR A 47 5.21 6.91 9.47
N ILE A 48 3.94 7.05 9.87
CA ILE A 48 3.14 5.95 10.41
C ILE A 48 3.04 4.80 9.40
N LEU A 49 2.71 5.10 8.15
CA LEU A 49 2.66 4.08 7.11
C LEU A 49 4.01 3.37 6.91
N ARG A 50 5.09 4.13 6.89
CA ARG A 50 6.44 3.58 6.72
C ARG A 50 6.85 2.71 7.91
N MET A 51 6.49 3.08 9.12
CA MET A 51 6.74 2.25 10.30
C MET A 51 5.93 0.95 10.26
N LEU A 52 4.66 1.00 9.85
CA LEU A 52 3.84 -0.20 9.61
C LEU A 52 4.46 -1.12 8.55
N ALA A 53 4.96 -0.54 7.46
CA ALA A 53 5.57 -1.28 6.36
C ALA A 53 6.96 -1.86 6.70
N GLY A 54 7.60 -1.43 7.78
CA GLY A 54 8.98 -1.79 8.10
C GLY A 54 10.03 -1.05 7.28
N LEU A 55 9.65 0.06 6.66
CA LEU A 55 10.54 0.96 5.91
C LEU A 55 11.17 2.03 6.81
N GLU A 56 10.65 2.16 8.02
CA GLU A 56 11.13 3.06 9.05
C GLU A 56 11.00 2.37 10.42
N HIS A 57 11.93 2.64 11.34
CA HIS A 57 11.86 2.10 12.70
C HIS A 57 11.17 3.08 13.65
N ALA A 58 10.30 2.58 14.51
CA ALA A 58 9.81 3.33 15.65
C ALA A 58 10.93 3.49 16.69
N ASP A 59 10.98 4.65 17.36
CA ASP A 59 11.95 4.88 18.43
C ASP A 59 11.52 4.19 19.74
N SER A 60 10.20 4.05 19.93
CA SER A 60 9.60 3.27 21.03
C SER A 60 8.17 2.86 20.70
N GLY A 61 7.58 2.03 21.56
CA GLY A 61 6.24 1.49 21.37
C GLY A 61 6.22 0.19 20.58
N GLU A 62 5.03 -0.35 20.39
CA GLU A 62 4.84 -1.63 19.69
C GLU A 62 3.96 -1.46 18.46
N ILE A 63 4.39 -2.10 17.37
CA ILE A 63 3.62 -2.26 16.15
C ILE A 63 3.20 -3.73 16.07
N ILE A 64 1.90 -3.99 16.06
CA ILE A 64 1.34 -5.33 16.10
C ILE A 64 0.52 -5.57 14.84
N ILE A 65 0.77 -6.66 14.16
CA ILE A 65 0.00 -7.10 12.99
C ILE A 65 -0.37 -8.57 13.23
N ASP A 66 -1.66 -8.86 13.12
CA ASP A 66 -2.22 -10.19 13.38
C ASP A 66 -1.77 -10.80 14.71
N GLY A 67 -1.79 -10.00 15.77
CA GLY A 67 -1.37 -10.39 17.12
C GLY A 67 0.13 -10.54 17.34
N ARG A 68 0.96 -10.27 16.32
CA ARG A 68 2.41 -10.40 16.38
C ARG A 68 3.08 -9.02 16.40
N VAL A 69 3.98 -8.79 17.35
CA VAL A 69 4.86 -7.60 17.34
C VAL A 69 5.84 -7.71 16.18
N VAL A 70 5.87 -6.70 15.31
CA VAL A 70 6.63 -6.72 14.05
C VAL A 70 7.75 -5.67 13.98
N ASN A 71 8.06 -4.99 15.09
CA ASN A 71 9.07 -3.93 15.12
C ASN A 71 10.40 -4.35 14.48
N ASP A 72 10.86 -5.58 14.76
CA ASP A 72 12.13 -6.11 14.27
C ASP A 72 11.99 -7.04 13.05
N VAL A 73 10.78 -7.14 12.50
CA VAL A 73 10.51 -7.93 11.29
C VAL A 73 10.80 -7.07 10.06
N SER A 74 11.57 -7.60 9.11
CA SER A 74 11.90 -6.91 7.87
C SER A 74 10.64 -6.61 7.03
N ALA A 75 10.67 -5.53 6.25
CA ALA A 75 9.54 -5.15 5.39
C ALA A 75 9.09 -6.30 4.47
N SER A 76 10.05 -7.04 3.91
CA SER A 76 9.78 -8.17 3.00
C SER A 76 9.06 -9.36 3.66
N GLU A 77 9.11 -9.46 4.99
CA GLU A 77 8.54 -10.56 5.77
C GLU A 77 7.25 -10.20 6.50
N ARG A 78 6.81 -8.93 6.42
CA ARG A 78 5.59 -8.47 7.09
C ARG A 78 4.30 -8.83 6.35
N GLY A 79 4.36 -9.29 5.11
CA GLY A 79 3.16 -9.60 4.31
C GLY A 79 2.36 -8.38 3.91
N ILE A 80 3.01 -7.26 3.66
CA ILE A 80 2.40 -5.96 3.36
C ILE A 80 2.62 -5.59 1.90
N GLY A 81 1.56 -5.12 1.24
CA GLY A 81 1.63 -4.42 -0.04
C GLY A 81 1.71 -2.92 0.20
N PHE A 82 2.53 -2.21 -0.55
CA PHE A 82 2.71 -0.76 -0.42
C PHE A 82 2.56 -0.06 -1.77
N VAL A 83 1.70 0.95 -1.83
CA VAL A 83 1.53 1.85 -2.96
C VAL A 83 2.08 3.22 -2.58
N PHE A 84 3.17 3.61 -3.23
CA PHE A 84 3.85 4.89 -2.98
C PHE A 84 3.12 6.05 -3.66
N GLN A 85 3.25 7.25 -3.12
CA GLN A 85 2.64 8.50 -3.64
C GLN A 85 2.93 8.76 -5.13
N ASN A 86 4.14 8.43 -5.59
CA ASN A 86 4.56 8.57 -6.98
C ASN A 86 4.50 7.27 -7.76
N TYR A 87 3.80 6.25 -7.20
CA TYR A 87 3.67 4.88 -7.69
C TYR A 87 4.97 4.07 -7.74
N ALA A 88 6.14 4.71 -7.79
CA ALA A 88 7.47 4.11 -7.81
C ALA A 88 7.61 2.96 -8.81
N LEU A 89 7.03 3.09 -10.01
CA LEU A 89 7.17 2.09 -11.05
C LEU A 89 8.60 2.08 -11.61
N PHE A 90 9.09 0.89 -11.94
CA PHE A 90 10.37 0.73 -12.60
C PHE A 90 10.27 1.16 -14.06
N ARG A 91 10.91 2.26 -14.41
CA ARG A 91 10.77 2.96 -15.71
C ARG A 91 11.17 2.09 -16.91
N TYR A 92 12.12 1.21 -16.72
CA TYR A 92 12.68 0.34 -17.76
C TYR A 92 12.08 -1.07 -17.77
N MET A 93 11.03 -1.28 -16.99
CA MET A 93 10.26 -2.52 -16.95
C MET A 93 8.88 -2.31 -17.53
N THR A 94 8.39 -3.32 -18.23
CA THR A 94 7.01 -3.35 -18.73
C THR A 94 5.99 -3.40 -17.60
N VAL A 95 4.71 -3.26 -17.91
CA VAL A 95 3.62 -3.51 -16.95
C VAL A 95 3.74 -4.91 -16.37
N TYR A 96 3.94 -5.91 -17.21
CA TYR A 96 4.14 -7.29 -16.80
C TYR A 96 5.29 -7.42 -15.80
N ASP A 97 6.47 -6.91 -16.14
CA ASP A 97 7.67 -7.03 -15.31
C ASP A 97 7.54 -6.26 -13.99
N ASN A 98 6.88 -5.09 -14.00
CA ASN A 98 6.60 -4.36 -12.77
C ASN A 98 5.74 -5.17 -11.79
N ILE A 99 4.69 -5.83 -12.28
CA ILE A 99 3.80 -6.64 -11.45
C ILE A 99 4.51 -7.92 -10.99
N ALA A 100 5.28 -8.55 -11.88
CA ALA A 100 5.98 -9.79 -11.62
C ALA A 100 7.19 -9.65 -10.68
N PHE A 101 7.76 -8.45 -10.57
CA PHE A 101 9.05 -8.23 -9.90
C PHE A 101 9.14 -8.83 -8.49
N GLY A 102 8.17 -8.57 -7.63
CA GLY A 102 8.16 -9.11 -6.27
C GLY A 102 8.03 -10.65 -6.21
N LEU A 103 7.37 -11.24 -7.20
CA LEU A 103 7.21 -12.68 -7.33
C LEU A 103 8.50 -13.35 -7.80
N ASP A 104 9.23 -12.70 -8.73
CA ASP A 104 10.57 -13.14 -9.15
C ASP A 104 11.56 -13.10 -7.99
N VAL A 105 11.56 -12.02 -7.19
CA VAL A 105 12.39 -11.90 -5.99
C VAL A 105 12.09 -13.01 -4.98
N LYS A 106 10.81 -13.37 -4.85
CA LYS A 106 10.37 -14.49 -3.98
C LYS A 106 10.55 -15.87 -4.63
N LYS A 107 11.17 -15.93 -5.81
CA LYS A 107 11.48 -17.16 -6.54
C LYS A 107 10.26 -18.03 -6.85
N TRP A 108 9.15 -17.42 -7.17
CA TRP A 108 7.98 -18.15 -7.65
C TRP A 108 8.29 -18.85 -8.99
N LYS A 109 7.61 -19.94 -9.28
CA LYS A 109 7.73 -20.62 -10.58
C LYS A 109 7.18 -19.71 -11.69
N LYS A 110 7.85 -19.68 -12.83
CA LYS A 110 7.47 -18.82 -13.97
C LYS A 110 6.01 -18.98 -14.41
N ALA A 111 5.49 -20.21 -14.38
CA ALA A 111 4.09 -20.49 -14.72
C ALA A 111 3.11 -19.86 -13.72
N ASP A 112 3.45 -19.86 -12.42
CA ASP A 112 2.62 -19.27 -11.38
C ASP A 112 2.67 -17.73 -11.46
N ILE A 113 3.84 -17.16 -11.74
CA ILE A 113 4.00 -15.72 -11.99
C ILE A 113 3.12 -15.29 -13.16
N ARG A 114 3.19 -15.99 -14.28
CA ARG A 114 2.37 -15.66 -15.47
C ARG A 114 0.90 -15.66 -15.13
N ARG A 115 0.40 -16.72 -14.51
CA ARG A 115 -1.00 -16.85 -14.10
C ARG A 115 -1.40 -15.70 -13.17
N ARG A 116 -0.58 -15.39 -12.18
CA ARG A 116 -0.86 -14.32 -11.21
C ARG A 116 -0.89 -12.95 -11.88
N VAL A 117 0.05 -12.66 -12.77
CA VAL A 117 0.08 -11.40 -13.51
C VAL A 117 -1.14 -11.28 -14.42
N ASP A 118 -1.52 -12.33 -15.13
CA ASP A 118 -2.71 -12.33 -16.00
C ASP A 118 -3.98 -12.05 -15.19
N GLU A 119 -4.14 -12.69 -14.03
CA GLU A 119 -5.26 -12.43 -13.10
C GLU A 119 -5.31 -10.96 -12.64
N LEU A 120 -4.16 -10.40 -12.27
CA LEU A 120 -4.08 -9.02 -11.78
C LEU A 120 -4.29 -7.98 -12.89
N VAL A 121 -3.74 -8.21 -14.07
CA VAL A 121 -3.93 -7.34 -15.22
C VAL A 121 -5.41 -7.29 -15.60
N GLU A 122 -6.11 -8.42 -15.57
CA GLU A 122 -7.55 -8.46 -15.77
C GLU A 122 -8.32 -7.75 -14.67
N LEU A 123 -7.97 -8.01 -13.39
CA LEU A 123 -8.58 -7.37 -12.23
C LEU A 123 -8.53 -5.84 -12.30
N VAL A 124 -7.40 -5.26 -12.69
CA VAL A 124 -7.21 -3.81 -12.76
C VAL A 124 -7.59 -3.19 -14.10
N GLY A 125 -8.11 -4.00 -15.04
CA GLY A 125 -8.59 -3.53 -16.34
C GLY A 125 -7.49 -3.07 -17.29
N LEU A 126 -6.30 -3.70 -17.24
CA LEU A 126 -5.15 -3.37 -18.09
C LEU A 126 -4.78 -4.49 -19.09
N LYS A 127 -5.74 -5.36 -19.42
CA LYS A 127 -5.54 -6.40 -20.43
C LYS A 127 -5.13 -5.79 -21.78
N GLY A 128 -4.06 -6.31 -22.36
CA GLY A 128 -3.46 -5.79 -23.60
C GLY A 128 -2.39 -4.72 -23.39
N PHE A 129 -2.13 -4.31 -22.12
CA PHE A 129 -1.13 -3.30 -21.76
C PHE A 129 0.17 -3.92 -21.21
N GLU A 130 0.25 -5.24 -21.15
CA GLU A 130 1.31 -6.00 -20.46
C GLU A 130 2.71 -5.65 -20.95
N LYS A 131 2.83 -5.33 -22.25
CA LYS A 131 4.12 -4.99 -22.90
C LYS A 131 4.44 -3.51 -22.89
N ARG A 132 3.55 -2.66 -22.39
CA ARG A 132 3.78 -1.21 -22.31
C ARG A 132 4.71 -0.87 -21.14
N TYR A 133 5.42 0.25 -21.31
CA TYR A 133 6.26 0.85 -20.27
C TYR A 133 5.51 1.97 -19.54
N PRO A 134 5.93 2.34 -18.33
CA PRO A 134 5.27 3.37 -17.53
C PRO A 134 5.07 4.72 -18.25
N ASN A 135 6.01 5.13 -19.11
CA ASN A 135 5.90 6.36 -19.89
C ASN A 135 4.82 6.30 -20.99
N GLN A 136 4.29 5.14 -21.29
CA GLN A 136 3.22 4.91 -22.26
C GLN A 136 1.83 4.82 -21.60
N LEU A 137 1.76 5.09 -20.30
CA LEU A 137 0.56 4.97 -19.47
C LEU A 137 0.08 6.33 -18.97
N SER A 138 -1.23 6.49 -18.82
CA SER A 138 -1.81 7.61 -18.08
C SER A 138 -1.47 7.53 -16.57
N GLY A 139 -1.68 8.60 -15.82
CA GLY A 139 -1.52 8.60 -14.36
C GLY A 139 -2.37 7.54 -13.67
N GLY A 140 -3.64 7.42 -14.08
CA GLY A 140 -4.54 6.39 -13.53
C GLY A 140 -4.12 4.97 -13.89
N GLN A 141 -3.63 4.75 -15.09
CA GLN A 141 -3.09 3.44 -15.49
C GLN A 141 -1.84 3.08 -14.70
N ARG A 142 -0.92 4.02 -14.47
CA ARG A 142 0.24 3.82 -13.58
C ARG A 142 -0.17 3.46 -12.15
N GLN A 143 -1.19 4.11 -11.61
CA GLN A 143 -1.74 3.77 -10.31
C GLN A 143 -2.26 2.33 -10.26
N ARG A 144 -3.01 1.91 -11.28
CA ARG A 144 -3.53 0.54 -11.38
C ARG A 144 -2.42 -0.49 -11.46
N VAL A 145 -1.32 -0.21 -12.18
CA VAL A 145 -0.13 -1.08 -12.18
C VAL A 145 0.51 -1.17 -10.81
N ALA A 146 0.68 -0.04 -10.10
CA ALA A 146 1.23 -0.02 -8.75
C ALA A 146 0.37 -0.80 -7.76
N PHE A 147 -0.95 -0.69 -7.87
CA PHE A 147 -1.90 -1.46 -7.08
C PHE A 147 -1.79 -2.97 -7.36
N ALA A 148 -1.77 -3.37 -8.63
CA ALA A 148 -1.59 -4.76 -9.03
C ALA A 148 -0.25 -5.33 -8.52
N ARG A 149 0.84 -4.57 -8.64
CA ARG A 149 2.15 -4.95 -8.12
C ARG A 149 2.13 -5.16 -6.60
N ALA A 150 1.46 -4.29 -5.87
CA ALA A 150 1.33 -4.41 -4.42
C ALA A 150 0.52 -5.67 -4.01
N LEU A 151 -0.48 -6.05 -4.80
CA LEU A 151 -1.31 -7.24 -4.57
C LEU A 151 -0.66 -8.55 -5.03
N ALA A 152 0.35 -8.48 -5.90
CA ALA A 152 0.90 -9.68 -6.53
C ALA A 152 1.36 -10.76 -5.53
N PRO A 153 2.09 -10.43 -4.44
CA PRO A 153 2.53 -11.43 -3.46
C PRO A 153 1.42 -11.92 -2.50
N ASN A 154 0.16 -11.63 -2.74
CA ASN A 154 -0.96 -11.93 -1.84
C ASN A 154 -0.76 -11.35 -0.42
N PRO A 155 -0.60 -10.03 -0.26
CA PRO A 155 -0.46 -9.43 1.05
C PRO A 155 -1.77 -9.52 1.84
N GLU A 156 -1.67 -9.48 3.16
CA GLU A 156 -2.83 -9.43 4.07
C GLU A 156 -3.17 -7.99 4.49
N LEU A 157 -2.24 -7.07 4.31
CA LEU A 157 -2.39 -5.64 4.60
C LEU A 157 -1.91 -4.82 3.41
N LEU A 158 -2.70 -3.83 3.01
CA LEU A 158 -2.36 -2.88 1.95
C LEU A 158 -2.22 -1.48 2.52
N LEU A 159 -1.10 -0.84 2.26
CA LEU A 159 -0.82 0.53 2.65
C LEU A 159 -0.72 1.42 1.40
N LEU A 160 -1.42 2.56 1.41
CA LEU A 160 -1.44 3.50 0.28
C LEU A 160 -1.07 4.90 0.78
N ASP A 161 0.03 5.43 0.27
CA ASP A 161 0.53 6.74 0.63
C ASP A 161 0.07 7.79 -0.39
N GLU A 162 -0.92 8.61 -0.01
CA GLU A 162 -1.52 9.64 -0.85
C GLU A 162 -1.82 9.17 -2.29
N PRO A 163 -2.65 8.14 -2.47
CA PRO A 163 -2.79 7.47 -3.76
C PRO A 163 -3.34 8.36 -4.88
N PHE A 164 -3.90 9.53 -4.54
CA PHE A 164 -4.53 10.44 -5.51
C PHE A 164 -3.84 11.80 -5.64
N ALA A 165 -2.70 12.02 -4.98
CA ALA A 165 -2.06 13.34 -4.88
C ALA A 165 -1.60 13.94 -6.22
N ALA A 166 -1.22 13.10 -7.19
CA ALA A 166 -0.66 13.54 -8.47
C ALA A 166 -1.67 13.48 -9.64
N ILE A 167 -2.96 13.47 -9.33
CA ILE A 167 -4.03 13.25 -10.32
C ILE A 167 -4.96 14.46 -10.37
N ASP A 168 -5.35 14.87 -11.57
CA ASP A 168 -6.32 15.96 -11.73
C ASP A 168 -7.71 15.60 -11.15
N ALA A 169 -8.47 16.62 -10.76
CA ALA A 169 -9.70 16.46 -9.98
C ALA A 169 -10.77 15.60 -10.65
N LYS A 170 -10.88 15.64 -11.98
CA LYS A 170 -11.88 14.86 -12.71
C LYS A 170 -11.59 13.37 -12.68
N VAL A 171 -10.32 13.01 -12.94
CA VAL A 171 -9.88 11.61 -12.94
C VAL A 171 -9.79 11.07 -11.52
N ARG A 172 -9.52 11.92 -10.54
CA ARG A 172 -9.40 11.55 -9.11
C ARG A 172 -10.67 10.88 -8.60
N GLN A 173 -11.84 11.43 -8.88
CA GLN A 173 -13.12 10.86 -8.41
C GLN A 173 -13.38 9.46 -8.98
N GLU A 174 -13.10 9.26 -10.27
CA GLU A 174 -13.24 7.95 -10.90
C GLU A 174 -12.30 6.91 -10.27
N LEU A 175 -11.05 7.32 -10.00
CA LEU A 175 -10.05 6.45 -9.39
C LEU A 175 -10.34 6.14 -7.91
N ARG A 176 -10.90 7.08 -7.15
CA ARG A 176 -11.38 6.83 -5.77
C ARG A 176 -12.44 5.72 -5.75
N SER A 177 -13.45 5.87 -6.61
CA SER A 177 -14.53 4.88 -6.72
C SER A 177 -13.98 3.51 -7.13
N TRP A 178 -13.10 3.50 -8.13
CA TRP A 178 -12.46 2.28 -8.59
C TRP A 178 -11.61 1.61 -7.49
N LEU A 179 -10.79 2.38 -6.79
CA LEU A 179 -9.91 1.85 -5.73
C LEU A 179 -10.73 1.26 -4.57
N ARG A 180 -11.78 1.97 -4.15
CA ARG A 180 -12.70 1.48 -3.10
C ARG A 180 -13.37 0.17 -3.52
N GLU A 181 -13.86 0.10 -4.75
CA GLU A 181 -14.45 -1.12 -5.30
C GLU A 181 -13.45 -2.28 -5.30
N MET A 182 -12.23 -2.05 -5.76
CA MET A 182 -11.18 -3.06 -5.80
C MET A 182 -10.79 -3.56 -4.42
N ILE A 183 -10.58 -2.66 -3.45
CA ILE A 183 -10.27 -3.05 -2.07
C ILE A 183 -11.40 -3.87 -1.45
N THR A 184 -12.65 -3.45 -1.66
CA THR A 184 -13.83 -4.17 -1.17
C THR A 184 -13.93 -5.56 -1.82
N ARG A 185 -13.71 -5.65 -3.13
CA ARG A 185 -13.76 -6.90 -3.89
C ARG A 185 -12.68 -7.89 -3.46
N VAL A 186 -11.47 -7.39 -3.19
CA VAL A 186 -10.35 -8.21 -2.72
C VAL A 186 -10.50 -8.59 -1.25
N GLY A 187 -11.21 -7.75 -0.45
CA GLY A 187 -11.45 -7.98 0.98
C GLY A 187 -10.20 -7.81 1.85
N ILE A 188 -9.18 -7.09 1.36
CA ILE A 188 -7.92 -6.87 2.08
C ILE A 188 -8.05 -5.72 3.08
N THR A 189 -7.46 -5.88 4.26
CA THR A 189 -7.32 -4.79 5.22
C THR A 189 -6.44 -3.70 4.62
N SER A 190 -6.90 -2.46 4.62
CA SER A 190 -6.23 -1.37 3.92
C SER A 190 -6.17 -0.10 4.75
N ILE A 191 -5.04 0.57 4.72
CA ILE A 191 -4.82 1.88 5.33
C ILE A 191 -4.31 2.81 4.25
N PHE A 192 -4.97 3.94 4.07
CA PHE A 192 -4.49 4.98 3.18
C PHE A 192 -4.27 6.29 3.93
N VAL A 193 -3.33 7.07 3.46
CA VAL A 193 -2.99 8.39 3.98
C VAL A 193 -3.41 9.43 2.97
N THR A 194 -4.08 10.48 3.44
CA THR A 194 -4.50 11.60 2.60
C THR A 194 -4.50 12.91 3.39
N HIS A 195 -4.39 14.03 2.68
CA HIS A 195 -4.64 15.38 3.21
C HIS A 195 -6.01 15.93 2.78
N ASP A 196 -6.74 15.20 1.95
CA ASP A 196 -8.04 15.57 1.41
C ASP A 196 -9.17 14.89 2.19
N GLN A 197 -10.11 15.69 2.74
CA GLN A 197 -11.22 15.18 3.53
C GLN A 197 -12.27 14.44 2.70
N ASP A 198 -12.27 14.65 1.39
CA ASP A 198 -13.23 14.02 0.47
C ASP A 198 -12.77 12.61 0.01
N GLU A 199 -11.61 12.15 0.40
CA GLU A 199 -11.08 10.80 0.14
C GLU A 199 -11.52 9.80 1.20
#